data_1561d836477fae6455a5e5e79d46a535
#
_entry.id   1561d836477fae6455a5e5e79d46a535
#
_cell.length_a   1.000
_cell.length_b   1.000
_cell.length_c   1.000
_cell.angle_alpha   90.00
_cell.angle_beta   90.00
_cell.angle_gamma   90.00
#
_symmetry.space_group_name_H-M   'P 1'
#
loop_
_entity.id
_entity.type
_entity.pdbx_description
1 polymer ?
#
loop_
_entity_poly.entity_id
_entity_poly.type
_entity_poly.pdbx_seq_one_letter_code
_entity_poly.pdbx_strand_id
1 'polypeptide(L)'
;MPKINVYLPDELAEAVKEAGVPVSAVCQRALEQAVRRVTAIRETALGSPDLDDPTARLTHFTDRTRTAVKLAVEQARAEGAAEVGTEHLLSGMLTEGGNLALHILRAMEIDPEQVRRELDRLAPAEPPAGPDGSPLRFGGPAAGALELAVTDATGMGHNYIGCEHLLLGLIGEPDGAAGQLLRGLGAEPRLTRRAVTAALAGYVHLRAQGQAGTAAAAPATPAAALSAAIRQELQPILQRLERLEERLGGDEG
;
A
#
# COMPACT_ATOMS: atom_id res chain seq x y z
N MET A 1 35.50 7.04 5.97
CA MET A 1 34.27 6.71 5.24
C MET A 1 33.42 5.82 6.11
N PRO A 2 32.14 6.12 6.33
CA PRO A 2 31.25 5.23 7.06
C PRO A 2 31.10 3.90 6.32
N LYS A 3 31.08 2.79 7.08
CA LYS A 3 30.88 1.45 6.51
C LYS A 3 29.52 0.93 6.94
N ILE A 4 28.75 0.41 5.98
CA ILE A 4 27.49 -0.29 6.22
C ILE A 4 27.73 -1.74 5.85
N ASN A 5 27.43 -2.66 6.76
CA ASN A 5 27.53 -4.10 6.54
C ASN A 5 26.16 -4.63 6.11
N VAL A 6 26.15 -5.39 5.01
CA VAL A 6 24.95 -6.08 4.51
C VAL A 6 25.22 -7.58 4.64
N TYR A 7 24.32 -8.29 5.34
CA TYR A 7 24.38 -9.74 5.47
C TYR A 7 23.58 -10.37 4.33
N LEU A 8 24.18 -11.27 3.60
CA LEU A 8 23.53 -12.05 2.54
C LEU A 8 23.31 -13.48 3.04
N PRO A 9 22.18 -14.13 2.67
CA PRO A 9 22.02 -15.56 2.84
C PRO A 9 23.15 -16.34 2.13
N ASP A 10 23.59 -17.45 2.69
CA ASP A 10 24.75 -18.21 2.22
C ASP A 10 24.62 -18.61 0.73
N GLU A 11 23.43 -19.09 0.32
CA GLU A 11 23.16 -19.46 -1.08
C GLU A 11 23.32 -18.28 -2.03
N LEU A 12 22.86 -17.08 -1.64
CA LEU A 12 22.99 -15.86 -2.43
C LEU A 12 24.44 -15.38 -2.48
N ALA A 13 25.19 -15.52 -1.37
CA ALA A 13 26.58 -15.14 -1.29
C ALA A 13 27.46 -16.01 -2.22
N GLU A 14 27.17 -17.31 -2.32
CA GLU A 14 27.84 -18.22 -3.25
C GLU A 14 27.51 -17.90 -4.71
N ALA A 15 26.23 -17.73 -5.05
CA ALA A 15 25.79 -17.38 -6.38
C ALA A 15 26.38 -16.04 -6.87
N VAL A 16 26.48 -15.04 -6.00
CA VAL A 16 27.08 -13.74 -6.28
C VAL A 16 28.60 -13.88 -6.55
N LYS A 17 29.29 -14.76 -5.81
CA LYS A 17 30.72 -15.05 -6.02
C LYS A 17 30.95 -15.75 -7.36
N GLU A 18 30.15 -16.77 -7.68
CA GLU A 18 30.25 -17.51 -8.94
C GLU A 18 29.96 -16.61 -10.14
N ALA A 19 28.96 -15.77 -10.04
CA ALA A 19 28.59 -14.84 -11.11
C ALA A 19 29.53 -13.63 -11.26
N GLY A 20 30.53 -13.46 -10.37
CA GLY A 20 31.46 -12.35 -10.42
C GLY A 20 30.81 -10.97 -10.29
N VAL A 21 29.66 -10.88 -9.61
CA VAL A 21 28.89 -9.64 -9.50
C VAL A 21 29.63 -8.62 -8.62
N PRO A 22 29.82 -7.37 -9.08
CA PRO A 22 30.47 -6.32 -8.31
C PRO A 22 29.51 -5.80 -7.21
N VAL A 23 29.44 -6.53 -6.07
CA VAL A 23 28.50 -6.28 -4.98
C VAL A 23 28.47 -4.82 -4.53
N SER A 24 29.64 -4.21 -4.32
CA SER A 24 29.73 -2.82 -3.87
C SER A 24 29.05 -1.85 -4.83
N ALA A 25 29.27 -2.00 -6.14
CA ALA A 25 28.68 -1.12 -7.15
C ALA A 25 27.16 -1.33 -7.28
N VAL A 26 26.71 -2.58 -7.18
CA VAL A 26 25.28 -2.92 -7.21
C VAL A 26 24.58 -2.36 -5.99
N CYS A 27 25.13 -2.59 -4.79
CA CYS A 27 24.57 -2.07 -3.53
C CYS A 27 24.56 -0.54 -3.49
N GLN A 28 25.64 0.12 -3.91
CA GLN A 28 25.70 1.58 -3.96
C GLN A 28 24.64 2.15 -4.89
N ARG A 29 24.49 1.60 -6.11
CA ARG A 29 23.47 2.05 -7.05
C ARG A 29 22.05 1.81 -6.53
N ALA A 30 21.81 0.66 -5.91
CA ALA A 30 20.51 0.35 -5.30
C ALA A 30 20.17 1.30 -4.15
N LEU A 31 21.15 1.59 -3.28
CA LEU A 31 20.97 2.54 -2.17
C LEU A 31 20.78 3.98 -2.67
N GLU A 32 21.55 4.42 -3.68
CA GLU A 32 21.36 5.74 -4.29
C GLU A 32 19.95 5.88 -4.88
N GLN A 33 19.46 4.87 -5.58
CA GLN A 33 18.11 4.88 -6.12
C GLN A 33 17.05 4.91 -5.01
N ALA A 34 17.21 4.13 -3.94
CA ALA A 34 16.32 4.11 -2.81
C ALA A 34 16.29 5.47 -2.09
N VAL A 35 17.46 6.07 -1.82
CA VAL A 35 17.55 7.41 -1.20
C VAL A 35 16.89 8.46 -2.08
N ARG A 36 17.18 8.49 -3.40
CA ARG A 36 16.54 9.44 -4.33
C ARG A 36 15.02 9.32 -4.31
N ARG A 37 14.48 8.08 -4.27
CA ARG A 37 13.02 7.86 -4.20
C ARG A 37 12.43 8.42 -2.92
N VAL A 38 13.00 8.06 -1.77
CA VAL A 38 12.54 8.54 -0.46
C VAL A 38 12.65 10.08 -0.36
N THR A 39 13.76 10.66 -0.85
CA THR A 39 13.96 12.12 -0.83
C THR A 39 12.96 12.83 -1.75
N ALA A 40 12.71 12.30 -2.96
CA ALA A 40 11.74 12.88 -3.89
C ALA A 40 10.32 12.90 -3.30
N ILE A 41 9.96 11.88 -2.53
CA ILE A 41 8.65 11.83 -1.88
C ILE A 41 8.59 12.76 -0.66
N ARG A 42 9.66 12.80 0.14
CA ARG A 42 9.76 13.78 1.25
C ARG A 42 9.64 15.22 0.73
N GLU A 43 10.33 15.54 -0.34
CA GLU A 43 10.23 16.85 -0.97
C GLU A 43 8.82 17.13 -1.53
N THR A 44 8.15 16.09 -2.05
CA THR A 44 6.75 16.21 -2.52
C THR A 44 5.77 16.31 -1.36
N ALA A 45 5.97 15.54 -0.30
CA ALA A 45 5.10 15.54 0.88
C ALA A 45 5.29 16.79 1.77
N LEU A 46 6.51 17.32 1.84
CA LEU A 46 6.87 18.48 2.68
C LEU A 46 6.92 19.80 1.88
N GLY A 47 7.04 19.75 0.56
CA GLY A 47 6.99 20.92 -0.31
C GLY A 47 5.55 21.36 -0.57
N SER A 48 5.32 22.66 -0.79
CA SER A 48 4.03 23.13 -1.30
C SER A 48 3.71 22.39 -2.59
N PRO A 49 2.62 21.62 -2.68
CA PRO A 49 2.22 20.98 -3.92
C PRO A 49 2.01 22.07 -4.96
N ASP A 50 2.53 21.86 -6.15
CA ASP A 50 2.15 22.66 -7.30
C ASP A 50 0.65 22.41 -7.48
N LEU A 51 -0.17 23.45 -7.26
CA LEU A 51 -1.63 23.31 -7.12
C LEU A 51 -2.30 22.85 -8.41
N ASP A 52 -1.61 22.95 -9.54
CA ASP A 52 -2.14 22.53 -10.85
C ASP A 52 -1.96 21.02 -11.09
N ASP A 53 -0.91 20.40 -10.55
CA ASP A 53 -0.75 18.94 -10.57
C ASP A 53 0.01 18.43 -9.33
N PRO A 54 -0.71 18.12 -8.22
CA PRO A 54 -0.10 17.60 -6.99
C PRO A 54 0.59 16.24 -7.18
N THR A 55 0.38 15.59 -8.33
CA THR A 55 0.92 14.27 -8.64
C THR A 55 2.08 14.29 -9.64
N ALA A 56 2.42 15.45 -10.22
CA ALA A 56 3.47 15.57 -11.25
C ALA A 56 4.83 15.02 -10.81
N ARG A 57 5.14 15.12 -9.52
CA ARG A 57 6.38 14.61 -8.92
C ARG A 57 6.33 13.13 -8.52
N LEU A 58 5.14 12.53 -8.49
CA LEU A 58 4.93 11.14 -8.10
C LEU A 58 5.22 10.16 -9.26
N THR A 59 6.38 10.30 -9.90
CA THR A 59 6.74 9.57 -11.12
C THR A 59 6.77 8.06 -10.98
N HIS A 60 6.98 7.55 -9.76
CA HIS A 60 6.99 6.12 -9.45
C HIS A 60 5.63 5.59 -9.00
N PHE A 61 4.64 6.45 -8.83
CA PHE A 61 3.28 6.03 -8.50
C PHE A 61 2.55 5.53 -9.74
N THR A 62 1.80 4.44 -9.59
CA THR A 62 0.95 3.95 -10.69
C THR A 62 -0.13 4.97 -11.01
N ASP A 63 -0.69 4.91 -12.23
CA ASP A 63 -1.75 5.83 -12.65
C ASP A 63 -2.95 5.81 -11.70
N ARG A 64 -3.34 4.63 -11.22
CA ARG A 64 -4.43 4.49 -10.23
C ARG A 64 -4.09 5.15 -8.91
N THR A 65 -2.85 5.01 -8.43
CA THR A 65 -2.43 5.65 -7.18
C THR A 65 -2.37 7.16 -7.34
N ARG A 66 -1.88 7.66 -8.48
CA ARG A 66 -1.93 9.09 -8.79
C ARG A 66 -3.36 9.61 -8.82
N THR A 67 -4.28 8.88 -9.46
CA THR A 67 -5.71 9.22 -9.47
C THR A 67 -6.28 9.26 -8.05
N ALA A 68 -6.00 8.26 -7.21
CA ALA A 68 -6.46 8.25 -5.83
C ALA A 68 -5.93 9.44 -5.01
N VAL A 69 -4.63 9.78 -5.15
CA VAL A 69 -4.04 10.94 -4.48
C VAL A 69 -4.65 12.25 -4.99
N LYS A 70 -4.90 12.36 -6.30
CA LYS A 70 -5.56 13.54 -6.88
C LYS A 70 -6.98 13.72 -6.33
N LEU A 71 -7.77 12.65 -6.29
CA LEU A 71 -9.10 12.66 -5.70
C LEU A 71 -9.07 13.05 -4.22
N ALA A 72 -8.07 12.58 -3.46
CA ALA A 72 -7.87 12.98 -2.07
C ALA A 72 -7.64 14.49 -1.91
N VAL A 73 -6.80 15.07 -2.78
CA VAL A 73 -6.52 16.51 -2.77
C VAL A 73 -7.75 17.32 -3.21
N GLU A 74 -8.49 16.86 -4.22
CA GLU A 74 -9.73 17.50 -4.67
C GLU A 74 -10.80 17.49 -3.56
N GLN A 75 -10.94 16.38 -2.85
CA GLN A 75 -11.85 16.26 -1.71
C GLN A 75 -11.46 17.21 -0.59
N ALA A 76 -10.20 17.22 -0.15
CA ALA A 76 -9.73 18.12 0.90
C ALA A 76 -9.97 19.60 0.55
N ARG A 77 -9.81 19.98 -0.73
CA ARG A 77 -10.15 21.31 -1.23
C ARG A 77 -11.64 21.61 -1.15
N ALA A 78 -12.47 20.66 -1.58
CA ALA A 78 -13.92 20.82 -1.58
C ALA A 78 -14.48 20.98 -0.15
N GLU A 79 -13.83 20.31 0.82
CA GLU A 79 -14.16 20.39 2.25
C GLU A 79 -13.58 21.65 2.91
N GLY A 80 -12.71 22.41 2.24
CA GLY A 80 -12.02 23.55 2.84
C GLY A 80 -11.02 23.15 3.92
N ALA A 81 -10.51 21.91 3.88
CA ALA A 81 -9.58 21.38 4.88
C ALA A 81 -8.26 22.16 4.89
N ALA A 82 -7.65 22.29 6.07
CA ALA A 82 -6.35 22.93 6.23
C ALA A 82 -5.21 22.13 5.57
N GLU A 83 -5.38 20.78 5.51
CA GLU A 83 -4.39 19.86 4.97
C GLU A 83 -5.07 18.59 4.42
N VAL A 84 -4.34 17.87 3.57
CA VAL A 84 -4.75 16.54 3.10
C VAL A 84 -4.38 15.52 4.16
N GLY A 85 -5.37 14.95 4.85
CA GLY A 85 -5.18 13.92 5.86
C GLY A 85 -5.17 12.50 5.29
N THR A 86 -4.94 11.51 6.16
CA THR A 86 -4.98 10.09 5.80
C THR A 86 -6.38 9.64 5.38
N GLU A 87 -7.42 10.24 5.96
CA GLU A 87 -8.83 10.03 5.62
C GLU A 87 -9.12 10.41 4.17
N HIS A 88 -8.56 11.52 3.68
CA HIS A 88 -8.68 11.92 2.29
C HIS A 88 -7.97 10.94 1.35
N LEU A 89 -6.77 10.45 1.73
CA LEU A 89 -6.05 9.43 0.94
C LEU A 89 -6.86 8.13 0.83
N LEU A 90 -7.44 7.67 1.94
CA LEU A 90 -8.29 6.48 1.94
C LEU A 90 -9.56 6.69 1.11
N SER A 91 -10.23 7.83 1.26
CA SER A 91 -11.40 8.20 0.48
C SER A 91 -11.09 8.26 -1.02
N GLY A 92 -9.95 8.83 -1.41
CA GLY A 92 -9.49 8.85 -2.79
C GLY A 92 -9.28 7.45 -3.36
N MET A 93 -8.73 6.51 -2.58
CA MET A 93 -8.59 5.10 -2.99
C MET A 93 -9.95 4.42 -3.16
N LEU A 94 -10.89 4.67 -2.25
CA LEU A 94 -12.26 4.14 -2.33
C LEU A 94 -13.00 4.69 -3.55
N THR A 95 -12.79 5.97 -3.88
CA THR A 95 -13.44 6.65 -5.00
C THR A 95 -12.86 6.24 -6.36
N GLU A 96 -11.54 6.00 -6.45
CA GLU A 96 -10.90 5.43 -7.64
C GLU A 96 -11.51 4.06 -8.00
N GLY A 97 -11.84 3.24 -7.01
CA GLY A 97 -12.74 2.09 -7.10
C GLY A 97 -12.18 0.83 -7.78
N GLY A 98 -11.16 0.95 -8.62
CA GLY A 98 -10.62 -0.16 -9.43
C GLY A 98 -9.24 -0.67 -9.00
N ASN A 99 -8.73 -0.24 -7.85
CA ASN A 99 -7.36 -0.53 -7.42
C ASN A 99 -7.22 -1.85 -6.64
N LEU A 100 -5.97 -2.35 -6.59
CA LEU A 100 -5.65 -3.62 -5.94
C LEU A 100 -5.91 -3.60 -4.43
N ALA A 101 -5.75 -2.45 -3.77
CA ALA A 101 -6.01 -2.34 -2.34
C ALA A 101 -7.44 -2.73 -1.97
N LEU A 102 -8.43 -2.34 -2.77
CA LEU A 102 -9.83 -2.71 -2.52
C LEU A 102 -10.09 -4.21 -2.71
N HIS A 103 -9.38 -4.85 -3.64
CA HIS A 103 -9.45 -6.30 -3.81
C HIS A 103 -8.83 -7.02 -2.61
N ILE A 104 -7.73 -6.48 -2.07
CA ILE A 104 -7.08 -7.00 -0.87
C ILE A 104 -7.99 -6.88 0.35
N LEU A 105 -8.61 -5.70 0.57
CA LEU A 105 -9.57 -5.51 1.65
C LEU A 105 -10.72 -6.52 1.58
N ARG A 106 -11.33 -6.71 0.40
CA ARG A 106 -12.40 -7.72 0.21
C ARG A 106 -11.91 -9.14 0.47
N ALA A 107 -10.68 -9.47 0.08
CA ALA A 107 -10.11 -10.80 0.35
C ALA A 107 -9.82 -11.03 1.85
N MET A 108 -9.62 -9.95 2.60
CA MET A 108 -9.49 -9.95 4.06
C MET A 108 -10.86 -9.83 4.77
N GLU A 109 -11.98 -9.97 4.04
CA GLU A 109 -13.35 -9.84 4.55
C GLU A 109 -13.69 -8.42 5.07
N ILE A 110 -12.93 -7.42 4.67
CA ILE A 110 -13.20 -6.00 4.95
C ILE A 110 -13.93 -5.41 3.74
N ASP A 111 -15.21 -5.10 3.92
CA ASP A 111 -16.04 -4.50 2.87
C ASP A 111 -15.66 -3.01 2.66
N PRO A 112 -15.22 -2.61 1.45
CA PRO A 112 -14.91 -1.21 1.15
C PRO A 112 -16.07 -0.24 1.39
N GLU A 113 -17.32 -0.70 1.24
CA GLU A 113 -18.50 0.12 1.54
C GLU A 113 -18.67 0.32 3.05
N GLN A 114 -18.29 -0.65 3.87
CA GLN A 114 -18.23 -0.47 5.32
C GLN A 114 -17.13 0.53 5.67
N VAL A 115 -15.94 0.42 5.06
CA VAL A 115 -14.85 1.40 5.26
C VAL A 115 -15.32 2.80 4.92
N ARG A 116 -16.06 2.99 3.82
CA ARG A 116 -16.59 4.29 3.41
C ARG A 116 -17.56 4.85 4.47
N ARG A 117 -18.53 4.03 4.91
CA ARG A 117 -19.50 4.46 5.95
C ARG A 117 -18.83 4.88 7.27
N GLU A 118 -17.80 4.14 7.68
CA GLU A 118 -17.06 4.50 8.90
C GLU A 118 -16.21 5.75 8.70
N LEU A 119 -15.64 5.92 7.51
CA LEU A 119 -14.88 7.11 7.15
C LEU A 119 -15.76 8.37 7.14
N ASP A 120 -16.95 8.27 6.56
CA ASP A 120 -17.95 9.37 6.56
C ASP A 120 -18.38 9.78 7.99
N ARG A 121 -18.36 8.84 8.93
CA ARG A 121 -18.66 9.13 10.35
C ARG A 121 -17.51 9.85 11.08
N LEU A 122 -16.28 9.68 10.60
CA LEU A 122 -15.11 10.37 11.15
C LEU A 122 -15.00 11.81 10.64
N ALA A 123 -15.65 12.12 9.52
CA ALA A 123 -15.63 13.46 8.97
C ALA A 123 -16.19 14.46 10.02
N PRO A 124 -15.43 15.52 10.38
CA PRO A 124 -15.92 16.53 11.31
C PRO A 124 -17.14 17.23 10.71
N ALA A 125 -18.13 17.53 11.55
CA ALA A 125 -19.35 18.24 11.14
C ALA A 125 -19.05 19.63 10.54
N GLU A 126 -17.96 20.27 10.97
CA GLU A 126 -17.37 21.47 10.39
C GLU A 126 -15.87 21.25 10.24
N PRO A 127 -15.35 21.18 9.01
CA PRO A 127 -13.92 21.07 8.81
C PRO A 127 -13.23 22.35 9.38
N PRO A 128 -12.07 22.19 10.06
CA PRO A 128 -11.31 23.35 10.50
C PRO A 128 -10.90 24.16 9.26
N ALA A 129 -11.39 25.40 9.18
CA ALA A 129 -11.04 26.30 8.10
C ALA A 129 -9.52 26.47 8.04
N GLY A 130 -8.93 26.10 6.91
CA GLY A 130 -7.55 26.39 6.64
C GLY A 130 -7.33 27.92 6.63
N PRO A 131 -6.10 28.41 6.96
CA PRO A 131 -5.80 29.81 6.90
C PRO A 131 -6.04 30.29 5.45
N ASP A 132 -6.84 31.37 5.31
CA ASP A 132 -7.20 31.95 4.02
C ASP A 132 -5.97 32.15 3.12
N GLY A 133 -5.98 31.50 1.94
CA GLY A 133 -4.94 31.66 0.93
C GLY A 133 -3.66 30.84 1.10
N SER A 134 -3.57 29.99 2.10
CA SER A 134 -2.41 29.07 2.19
C SER A 134 -2.55 27.88 1.23
N PRO A 135 -1.48 27.46 0.55
CA PRO A 135 -1.52 26.29 -0.30
C PRO A 135 -1.79 25.05 0.53
N LEU A 136 -2.71 24.20 0.04
CA LEU A 136 -3.03 22.91 0.66
C LEU A 136 -1.79 22.01 0.68
N ARG A 137 -1.53 21.33 1.79
CA ARG A 137 -0.37 20.44 2.00
C ARG A 137 -0.84 19.10 2.54
N PHE A 138 -0.01 18.09 2.40
CA PHE A 138 -0.23 16.84 3.16
C PHE A 138 0.06 17.08 4.64
N GLY A 139 -0.86 16.69 5.49
CA GLY A 139 -0.66 16.66 6.93
C GLY A 139 0.43 15.66 7.33
N GLY A 140 1.00 15.82 8.53
CA GLY A 140 2.07 14.95 9.00
C GLY A 140 1.78 13.45 8.87
N PRO A 141 0.62 12.94 9.35
CA PRO A 141 0.25 11.53 9.19
C PRO A 141 0.09 11.10 7.72
N ALA A 142 -0.47 11.96 6.85
CA ALA A 142 -0.61 11.63 5.42
C ALA A 142 0.76 11.56 4.72
N ALA A 143 1.67 12.48 5.04
CA ALA A 143 3.04 12.44 4.56
C ALA A 143 3.77 11.18 5.05
N GLY A 144 3.61 10.83 6.34
CA GLY A 144 4.15 9.60 6.93
C GLY A 144 3.64 8.35 6.25
N ALA A 145 2.33 8.27 5.95
CA ALA A 145 1.74 7.15 5.23
C ALA A 145 2.30 7.00 3.80
N LEU A 146 2.52 8.11 3.08
CA LEU A 146 3.15 8.10 1.76
C LEU A 146 4.61 7.63 1.84
N GLU A 147 5.38 8.09 2.85
CA GLU A 147 6.76 7.62 3.07
C GLU A 147 6.83 6.13 3.40
N LEU A 148 5.91 5.62 4.22
CA LEU A 148 5.80 4.19 4.53
C LEU A 148 5.45 3.38 3.28
N ALA A 149 4.53 3.87 2.44
CA ALA A 149 4.17 3.21 1.18
C ALA A 149 5.40 3.02 0.27
N VAL A 150 6.29 4.03 0.19
CA VAL A 150 7.55 3.93 -0.56
C VAL A 150 8.51 2.94 0.08
N THR A 151 8.64 3.01 1.39
CA THR A 151 9.50 2.11 2.15
C THR A 151 9.06 0.67 1.93
N ASP A 152 7.77 0.40 1.98
CA ASP A 152 7.18 -0.92 1.75
C ASP A 152 7.39 -1.41 0.31
N ALA A 153 7.14 -0.57 -0.69
CA ALA A 153 7.41 -0.90 -2.08
C ALA A 153 8.88 -1.23 -2.32
N THR A 154 9.77 -0.42 -1.75
CA THR A 154 11.22 -0.65 -1.86
C THR A 154 11.65 -1.93 -1.14
N GLY A 155 11.12 -2.17 0.06
CA GLY A 155 11.39 -3.38 0.84
C GLY A 155 10.90 -4.67 0.17
N MET A 156 9.86 -4.58 -0.67
CA MET A 156 9.36 -5.67 -1.52
C MET A 156 10.10 -5.78 -2.86
N GLY A 157 11.08 -4.92 -3.14
CA GLY A 157 11.83 -4.90 -4.40
C GLY A 157 11.07 -4.30 -5.58
N HIS A 158 9.96 -3.59 -5.34
CA HIS A 158 9.17 -2.97 -6.39
C HIS A 158 9.75 -1.62 -6.83
N ASN A 159 9.68 -1.33 -8.12
CA ASN A 159 10.10 -0.05 -8.70
C ASN A 159 8.92 0.91 -8.94
N TYR A 160 7.74 0.57 -8.44
CA TYR A 160 6.51 1.35 -8.52
C TYR A 160 5.81 1.39 -7.16
N ILE A 161 4.96 2.40 -6.96
CA ILE A 161 4.11 2.52 -5.77
C ILE A 161 2.64 2.43 -6.22
N GLY A 162 2.01 1.29 -5.89
CA GLY A 162 0.59 1.05 -6.12
C GLY A 162 -0.27 1.38 -4.91
N CYS A 163 -1.59 1.33 -5.08
CA CYS A 163 -2.54 1.52 -3.99
C CYS A 163 -2.39 0.46 -2.88
N GLU A 164 -1.88 -0.73 -3.21
CA GLU A 164 -1.55 -1.77 -2.23
C GLU A 164 -0.43 -1.33 -1.27
N HIS A 165 0.57 -0.58 -1.78
CA HIS A 165 1.62 -0.01 -0.93
C HIS A 165 1.09 1.17 -0.11
N LEU A 166 0.22 2.00 -0.71
CA LEU A 166 -0.44 3.08 0.00
C LEU A 166 -1.33 2.54 1.14
N LEU A 167 -2.03 1.42 0.92
CA LEU A 167 -2.79 0.73 1.96
C LEU A 167 -1.90 0.31 3.13
N LEU A 168 -0.72 -0.28 2.85
CA LEU A 168 0.25 -0.63 3.89
C LEU A 168 0.75 0.61 4.63
N GLY A 169 1.04 1.69 3.92
CA GLY A 169 1.46 2.95 4.50
C GLY A 169 0.40 3.55 5.42
N LEU A 170 -0.88 3.55 5.02
CA LEU A 170 -1.99 4.03 5.83
C LEU A 170 -2.16 3.19 7.11
N ILE A 171 -2.08 1.86 7.00
CA ILE A 171 -2.22 0.95 8.15
C ILE A 171 -1.01 1.04 9.08
N GLY A 172 0.18 1.27 8.53
CA GLY A 172 1.44 1.35 9.27
C GLY A 172 1.63 2.68 9.99
N GLU A 173 0.97 3.74 9.54
CA GLU A 173 1.04 5.05 10.16
C GLU A 173 0.21 5.05 11.47
N PRO A 174 0.83 5.37 12.64
CA PRO A 174 0.17 5.18 13.93
C PRO A 174 -0.93 6.20 14.21
N ASP A 175 -0.75 7.46 13.82
CA ASP A 175 -1.55 8.61 14.24
C ASP A 175 -2.68 8.96 13.26
N GLY A 176 -2.64 8.42 12.04
CA GLY A 176 -3.62 8.70 10.98
C GLY A 176 -4.98 8.07 11.23
N ALA A 177 -6.04 8.86 11.06
CA ALA A 177 -7.41 8.42 11.25
C ALA A 177 -7.79 7.21 10.36
N ALA A 178 -7.32 7.21 9.09
CA ALA A 178 -7.56 6.10 8.17
C ALA A 178 -6.91 4.79 8.66
N GLY A 179 -5.67 4.85 9.16
CA GLY A 179 -4.98 3.69 9.69
C GLY A 179 -5.66 3.14 10.94
N GLN A 180 -6.11 4.01 11.83
CA GLN A 180 -6.85 3.63 13.03
C GLN A 180 -8.17 2.95 12.66
N LEU A 181 -8.93 3.52 11.72
CA LEU A 181 -10.18 2.96 11.21
C LEU A 181 -9.95 1.57 10.60
N LEU A 182 -8.99 1.44 9.69
CA LEU A 182 -8.69 0.17 9.02
C LEU A 182 -8.27 -0.92 10.02
N ARG A 183 -7.43 -0.59 11.01
CA ARG A 183 -7.06 -1.51 12.10
C ARG A 183 -8.26 -1.90 12.95
N GLY A 184 -9.16 -0.95 13.24
CA GLY A 184 -10.40 -1.21 13.94
C GLY A 184 -11.35 -2.16 13.19
N LEU A 185 -11.26 -2.21 11.87
CA LEU A 185 -11.99 -3.14 11.00
C LEU A 185 -11.25 -4.47 10.76
N GLY A 186 -10.11 -4.70 11.40
CA GLY A 186 -9.36 -5.95 11.31
C GLY A 186 -8.18 -5.94 10.32
N ALA A 187 -7.85 -4.79 9.70
CA ALA A 187 -6.68 -4.69 8.83
C ALA A 187 -5.38 -4.62 9.63
N GLU A 188 -4.98 -5.72 10.26
CA GLU A 188 -3.72 -5.78 10.98
C GLU A 188 -2.50 -5.65 10.03
N PRO A 189 -1.45 -4.90 10.41
CA PRO A 189 -0.29 -4.63 9.54
C PRO A 189 0.37 -5.90 8.99
N ARG A 190 0.56 -6.92 9.83
CA ARG A 190 1.20 -8.19 9.41
C ARG A 190 0.33 -9.00 8.46
N LEU A 191 -0.98 -9.08 8.73
CA LEU A 191 -1.92 -9.80 7.88
C LEU A 191 -2.09 -9.09 6.54
N THR A 192 -2.24 -7.77 6.57
CA THR A 192 -2.36 -6.97 5.34
C THR A 192 -1.10 -7.08 4.47
N ARG A 193 0.09 -7.06 5.05
CA ARG A 193 1.34 -7.27 4.31
C ARG A 193 1.37 -8.64 3.61
N ARG A 194 0.95 -9.70 4.29
CA ARG A 194 0.85 -11.05 3.68
C ARG A 194 -0.15 -11.08 2.55
N ALA A 195 -1.32 -10.49 2.75
CA ALA A 195 -2.36 -10.40 1.72
C ALA A 195 -1.87 -9.60 0.48
N VAL A 196 -1.16 -8.50 0.69
CA VAL A 196 -0.52 -7.72 -0.40
C VAL A 196 0.49 -8.58 -1.16
N THR A 197 1.39 -9.27 -0.44
CA THR A 197 2.41 -10.13 -1.06
C THR A 197 1.77 -11.26 -1.89
N ALA A 198 0.75 -11.92 -1.33
CA ALA A 198 0.01 -12.98 -2.03
C ALA A 198 -0.73 -12.45 -3.27
N ALA A 199 -1.38 -11.28 -3.16
CA ALA A 199 -2.06 -10.64 -4.28
C ALA A 199 -1.11 -10.30 -5.43
N LEU A 200 0.06 -9.76 -5.12
CA LEU A 200 1.07 -9.41 -6.10
C LEU A 200 1.69 -10.64 -6.76
N ALA A 201 1.97 -11.72 -6.01
CA ALA A 201 2.44 -12.99 -6.55
C ALA A 201 1.39 -13.60 -7.50
N GLY A 202 0.12 -13.61 -7.11
CA GLY A 202 -0.99 -14.09 -7.95
C GLY A 202 -1.16 -13.25 -9.23
N TYR A 203 -1.03 -11.94 -9.13
CA TYR A 203 -1.11 -11.05 -10.28
C TYR A 203 0.02 -11.28 -11.30
N VAL A 204 1.26 -11.49 -10.82
CA VAL A 204 2.42 -11.82 -11.67
C VAL A 204 2.20 -13.17 -12.37
N HIS A 205 1.69 -14.17 -11.65
CA HIS A 205 1.41 -15.49 -12.19
C HIS A 205 0.34 -15.45 -13.28
N LEU A 206 -0.77 -14.76 -13.05
CA LEU A 206 -1.84 -14.57 -14.05
C LEU A 206 -1.35 -13.84 -15.31
N ARG A 207 -0.48 -12.83 -15.14
CA ARG A 207 0.09 -12.10 -16.26
C ARG A 207 1.05 -12.94 -17.09
N ALA A 208 1.84 -13.80 -16.43
CA ALA A 208 2.72 -14.77 -17.09
C ALA A 208 1.93 -15.82 -17.86
N GLN A 209 0.83 -16.35 -17.31
CA GLN A 209 -0.05 -17.29 -17.98
C GLN A 209 -0.82 -16.67 -19.16
N GLY A 210 -1.27 -15.42 -19.04
CA GLY A 210 -1.93 -14.69 -20.12
C GLY A 210 -1.01 -14.41 -21.32
N GLN A 211 0.30 -14.38 -21.12
CA GLN A 211 1.28 -14.28 -22.21
C GLN A 211 1.66 -15.65 -22.82
N ALA A 212 1.41 -16.75 -22.12
CA ALA A 212 1.75 -18.11 -22.56
C ALA A 212 0.59 -18.88 -23.20
N GLY A 213 -0.64 -18.35 -23.18
CA GLY A 213 -1.87 -19.10 -23.55
C GLY A 213 -2.76 -18.39 -24.55
N THR A 214 -2.46 -18.55 -25.85
CA THR A 214 -3.49 -18.51 -26.88
C THR A 214 -4.05 -19.94 -27.03
N ALA A 215 -4.99 -20.36 -26.19
CA ALA A 215 -6.07 -21.30 -26.52
C ALA A 215 -6.89 -21.71 -25.28
N ALA A 216 -8.20 -21.49 -25.40
CA ALA A 216 -9.32 -22.19 -24.75
C ALA A 216 -9.43 -22.19 -23.22
N ALA A 217 -10.26 -21.31 -22.73
CA ALA A 217 -11.37 -21.50 -21.79
C ALA A 217 -11.80 -20.11 -21.26
N ALA A 218 -13.10 -19.86 -21.16
CA ALA A 218 -13.68 -18.58 -20.78
C ALA A 218 -13.12 -18.11 -19.42
N PRO A 219 -12.61 -16.88 -19.29
CA PRO A 219 -11.97 -16.43 -18.06
C PRO A 219 -13.02 -16.08 -17.03
N ALA A 220 -12.92 -16.72 -15.86
CA ALA A 220 -13.33 -16.05 -14.64
C ALA A 220 -12.65 -14.65 -14.64
N THR A 221 -13.39 -13.59 -14.33
CA THR A 221 -12.83 -12.23 -14.35
C THR A 221 -11.50 -12.20 -13.59
N PRO A 222 -10.48 -11.40 -14.02
CA PRO A 222 -9.18 -11.33 -13.34
C PRO A 222 -9.29 -11.08 -11.84
N ALA A 223 -10.33 -10.37 -11.41
CA ALA A 223 -10.68 -10.12 -10.03
C ALA A 223 -11.09 -11.41 -9.27
N ALA A 224 -11.85 -12.30 -9.89
CA ALA A 224 -12.27 -13.57 -9.26
C ALA A 224 -11.09 -14.53 -9.10
N ALA A 225 -10.21 -14.59 -10.10
CA ALA A 225 -8.99 -15.40 -10.04
C ALA A 225 -8.01 -14.90 -8.96
N LEU A 226 -7.86 -13.58 -8.84
CA LEU A 226 -7.04 -12.94 -7.80
C LEU A 226 -7.61 -13.23 -6.41
N SER A 227 -8.93 -13.06 -6.22
CA SER A 227 -9.61 -13.37 -4.95
C SER A 227 -9.51 -14.85 -4.58
N ALA A 228 -9.50 -15.75 -5.55
CA ALA A 228 -9.30 -17.18 -5.32
C ALA A 228 -7.84 -17.47 -4.89
N ALA A 229 -6.84 -16.88 -5.54
CA ALA A 229 -5.44 -17.05 -5.19
C ALA A 229 -5.14 -16.54 -3.77
N ILE A 230 -5.65 -15.35 -3.41
CA ILE A 230 -5.50 -14.79 -2.07
C ILE A 230 -6.15 -15.69 -1.02
N ARG A 231 -7.37 -16.19 -1.27
CA ARG A 231 -8.04 -17.12 -0.35
C ARG A 231 -7.29 -18.42 -0.19
N GLN A 232 -6.72 -18.95 -1.27
CA GLN A 232 -5.94 -20.20 -1.22
C GLN A 232 -4.68 -20.05 -0.35
N GLU A 233 -3.98 -18.94 -0.43
CA GLU A 233 -2.81 -18.64 0.41
C GLU A 233 -3.17 -18.37 1.88
N LEU A 234 -4.35 -17.82 2.14
CA LEU A 234 -4.84 -17.57 3.50
C LEU A 234 -5.46 -18.82 4.16
N GLN A 235 -5.92 -19.79 3.39
CA GLN A 235 -6.56 -21.02 3.90
C GLN A 235 -5.73 -21.77 4.97
N PRO A 236 -4.41 -21.98 4.84
CA PRO A 236 -3.64 -22.66 5.87
C PRO A 236 -3.61 -21.91 7.20
N ILE A 237 -3.74 -20.59 7.16
CA ILE A 237 -3.75 -19.72 8.35
C ILE A 237 -5.11 -19.81 9.03
N LEU A 238 -6.20 -19.72 8.26
CA LEU A 238 -7.56 -19.85 8.76
C LEU A 238 -7.77 -21.23 9.42
N GLN A 239 -7.34 -22.31 8.77
CA GLN A 239 -7.39 -23.66 9.34
C GLN A 239 -6.54 -23.83 10.61
N ARG A 240 -5.48 -23.04 10.75
CA ARG A 240 -4.66 -23.07 11.95
C ARG A 240 -5.30 -22.30 13.09
N LEU A 241 -6.03 -21.21 12.79
CA LEU A 241 -6.83 -20.46 13.74
C LEU A 241 -8.00 -21.30 14.24
N GLU A 242 -8.79 -21.91 13.35
CA GLU A 242 -9.88 -22.81 13.70
C GLU A 242 -9.41 -23.94 14.65
N ARG A 243 -8.27 -24.56 14.32
CA ARG A 243 -7.69 -25.62 15.20
C ARG A 243 -7.21 -25.07 16.55
N LEU A 244 -6.81 -23.83 16.66
CA LEU A 244 -6.43 -23.20 17.93
C LEU A 244 -7.68 -22.85 18.75
N GLU A 245 -8.75 -22.36 18.10
CA GLU A 245 -10.03 -22.08 18.72
C GLU A 245 -10.69 -23.37 19.24
N GLU A 246 -10.70 -24.46 18.46
CA GLU A 246 -11.18 -25.77 18.92
C GLU A 246 -10.39 -26.30 20.13
N ARG A 247 -9.09 -26.06 20.18
CA ARG A 247 -8.24 -26.48 21.32
C ARG A 247 -8.45 -25.62 22.56
N LEU A 248 -8.77 -24.32 22.40
CA LEU A 248 -9.08 -23.43 23.52
C LEU A 248 -10.51 -23.59 24.02
N GLY A 249 -11.47 -23.88 23.10
CA GLY A 249 -12.88 -24.16 23.47
C GLY A 249 -13.13 -25.55 24.04
N GLY A 250 -12.19 -26.50 23.88
CA GLY A 250 -12.28 -27.86 24.44
C GLY A 250 -11.73 -28.04 25.86
N ASP A 251 -11.19 -27.00 26.49
CA ASP A 251 -10.59 -27.04 27.83
C ASP A 251 -11.53 -26.48 28.92
N GLU A 252 -12.79 -26.17 28.59
CA GLU A 252 -13.84 -25.69 29.47
C GLU A 252 -14.99 -26.71 29.65
N GLY A 253 -14.69 -28.03 29.63
CA GLY A 253 -15.67 -29.08 29.84
C GLY A 253 -15.29 -30.02 30.99
#